data_884d4e7d0c68a63457a108116e46af54
#
_entry.id   884d4e7d0c68a63457a108116e46af54
#
_cell.length_a   1.000
_cell.length_b   1.000
_cell.length_c   1.000
_cell.angle_alpha   90.00
_cell.angle_beta   90.00
_cell.angle_gamma   90.00
#
_symmetry.space_group_name_H-M   'P 1'
#
loop_
_entity.id
_entity.type
_entity.pdbx_description
1 polymer ?
#
loop_
_entity_poly.entity_id
_entity_poly.type
_entity_poly.pdbx_seq_one_letter_code
_entity_poly.pdbx_strand_id
1 'polypeptide(L)'
;PSNLKKTVKFKIREFMQNFIITHNLCDGLLHTQFLVKNNSFFIVESMRRGPGDLYNKLIEESHNFQYTLNYILPFVGKSYIFTKRKYEKFFGRLTLDKLTKGNIFSIEFLSSFKNTKLFPLKVVGDEFFEAPEDKIGIIFVEYRNKKEMIKITPKLNNFFRINIIDNEKKI
;
A
#
# COMPACT_ATOMS: atom_id res chain seq x y z
N PRO A 1 6.32 -8.31 -2.36
CA PRO A 1 6.04 -9.54 -3.12
C PRO A 1 5.26 -10.51 -2.25
N SER A 2 4.12 -10.95 -2.75
CA SER A 2 3.28 -11.91 -2.03
C SER A 2 4.03 -13.23 -1.84
N ASN A 3 3.86 -13.88 -0.68
CA ASN A 3 4.39 -15.22 -0.42
C ASN A 3 3.61 -16.34 -1.15
N LEU A 4 2.87 -15.98 -2.20
CA LEU A 4 2.11 -16.92 -3.01
C LEU A 4 3.03 -17.90 -3.74
N LYS A 5 2.62 -19.17 -3.82
CA LYS A 5 3.29 -20.20 -4.60
C LYS A 5 3.40 -19.78 -6.07
N LYS A 6 4.48 -20.19 -6.73
CA LYS A 6 4.71 -19.89 -8.16
C LYS A 6 3.55 -20.35 -9.05
N THR A 7 2.97 -21.51 -8.74
CA THR A 7 1.81 -22.06 -9.47
C THR A 7 0.58 -21.18 -9.40
N VAL A 8 0.28 -20.58 -8.23
CA VAL A 8 -0.84 -19.64 -8.07
C VAL A 8 -0.59 -18.36 -8.86
N LYS A 9 0.62 -17.81 -8.77
CA LYS A 9 1.01 -16.62 -9.56
C LYS A 9 0.89 -16.86 -11.07
N PHE A 10 1.26 -18.06 -11.53
CA PHE A 10 1.11 -18.43 -12.93
C PHE A 10 -0.35 -18.47 -13.35
N LYS A 11 -1.21 -19.17 -12.59
CA LYS A 11 -2.67 -19.22 -12.84
C LYS A 11 -3.33 -17.84 -12.87
N ILE A 12 -2.96 -16.96 -11.93
CA ILE A 12 -3.46 -15.57 -11.92
C ILE A 12 -3.04 -14.84 -13.20
N ARG A 13 -1.77 -14.97 -13.60
CA ARG A 13 -1.29 -14.32 -14.83
C ARG A 13 -2.04 -14.79 -16.07
N GLU A 14 -2.16 -16.11 -16.22
CA GLU A 14 -2.88 -16.73 -17.35
C GLU A 14 -4.35 -16.26 -17.39
N PHE A 15 -5.01 -16.29 -16.24
CA PHE A 15 -6.37 -15.80 -16.12
C PHE A 15 -6.49 -14.33 -16.54
N MET A 16 -5.59 -13.47 -16.07
CA MET A 16 -5.62 -12.04 -16.40
C MET A 16 -5.32 -11.77 -17.87
N GLN A 17 -4.45 -12.55 -18.50
CA GLN A 17 -4.19 -12.47 -19.95
C GLN A 17 -5.46 -12.79 -20.74
N ASN A 18 -6.13 -13.88 -20.40
CA ASN A 18 -7.40 -14.26 -21.02
C ASN A 18 -8.50 -13.22 -20.77
N PHE A 19 -8.58 -12.70 -19.55
CA PHE A 19 -9.53 -11.64 -19.19
C PHE A 19 -9.33 -10.39 -20.06
N ILE A 20 -8.09 -9.92 -20.23
CA ILE A 20 -7.77 -8.78 -21.08
C ILE A 20 -8.18 -9.00 -22.53
N ILE A 21 -7.89 -10.19 -23.08
CA ILE A 21 -8.24 -10.55 -24.48
C ILE A 21 -9.76 -10.64 -24.66
N THR A 22 -10.43 -11.37 -23.76
CA THR A 22 -11.89 -11.59 -23.84
C THR A 22 -12.69 -10.28 -23.77
N HIS A 23 -12.22 -9.33 -22.97
CA HIS A 23 -12.88 -8.02 -22.81
C HIS A 23 -12.33 -6.94 -23.75
N ASN A 24 -11.45 -7.30 -24.68
CA ASN A 24 -10.83 -6.38 -25.64
C ASN A 24 -10.30 -5.11 -24.96
N LEU A 25 -9.59 -5.28 -23.83
CA LEU A 25 -9.07 -4.14 -23.08
C LEU A 25 -7.88 -3.52 -23.81
N CYS A 26 -7.94 -2.23 -24.05
CA CYS A 26 -6.83 -1.48 -24.61
C CYS A 26 -5.67 -1.38 -23.60
N ASP A 27 -4.47 -1.01 -24.09
CA ASP A 27 -3.30 -0.76 -23.28
C ASP A 27 -3.57 0.21 -22.12
N GLY A 28 -2.88 0.00 -21.02
CA GLY A 28 -2.98 0.83 -19.83
C GLY A 28 -3.01 0.02 -18.54
N LEU A 29 -3.18 0.71 -17.42
CA LEU A 29 -3.22 0.11 -16.10
C LEU A 29 -4.49 -0.74 -15.91
N LEU A 30 -4.29 -1.93 -15.38
CA LEU A 30 -5.34 -2.78 -14.83
C LEU A 30 -4.95 -3.17 -13.41
N HIS A 31 -5.61 -2.57 -12.42
CA HIS A 31 -5.46 -2.94 -11.02
C HIS A 31 -6.49 -4.00 -10.67
N THR A 32 -6.05 -5.12 -10.13
CA THR A 32 -6.94 -6.22 -9.74
C THR A 32 -6.60 -6.70 -8.35
N GLN A 33 -7.60 -6.79 -7.49
CA GLN A 33 -7.49 -7.32 -6.13
C GLN A 33 -7.97 -8.78 -6.09
N PHE A 34 -7.17 -9.63 -5.47
CA PHE A 34 -7.43 -11.07 -5.37
C PHE A 34 -7.48 -11.51 -3.91
N LEU A 35 -8.40 -12.41 -3.60
CA LEU A 35 -8.33 -13.29 -2.43
C LEU A 35 -7.75 -14.64 -2.87
N VAL A 36 -6.85 -15.19 -2.05
CA VAL A 36 -6.26 -16.51 -2.32
C VAL A 36 -6.49 -17.43 -1.14
N LYS A 37 -7.14 -18.58 -1.42
CA LYS A 37 -7.39 -19.63 -0.43
C LYS A 37 -7.11 -21.00 -1.07
N ASN A 38 -6.35 -21.85 -0.38
CA ASN A 38 -6.09 -23.24 -0.81
C ASN A 38 -5.61 -23.38 -2.26
N ASN A 39 -4.67 -22.52 -2.70
CA ASN A 39 -4.14 -22.45 -4.08
C ASN A 39 -5.17 -22.06 -5.18
N SER A 40 -6.39 -21.68 -4.79
CA SER A 40 -7.40 -21.04 -5.64
C SER A 40 -7.37 -19.53 -5.40
N PHE A 41 -7.83 -18.76 -6.38
CA PHE A 41 -7.96 -17.31 -6.25
C PHE A 41 -9.34 -16.85 -6.70
N PHE A 42 -9.76 -15.73 -6.14
CA PHE A 42 -11.03 -15.09 -6.43
C PHE A 42 -10.77 -13.61 -6.66
N ILE A 43 -11.37 -13.03 -7.70
CA ILE A 43 -11.32 -11.59 -7.94
C ILE A 43 -12.27 -10.91 -6.96
N VAL A 44 -11.78 -9.90 -6.26
CA VAL A 44 -12.58 -8.99 -5.44
C VAL A 44 -13.08 -7.85 -6.31
N GLU A 45 -12.14 -7.22 -7.02
CA GLU A 45 -12.43 -6.11 -7.93
C GLU A 45 -11.35 -6.00 -9.00
N SER A 46 -11.70 -5.40 -10.13
CA SER A 46 -10.76 -5.03 -11.19
C SER A 46 -11.12 -3.66 -11.73
N MET A 47 -10.12 -2.77 -11.84
CA MET A 47 -10.36 -1.38 -12.19
C MET A 47 -9.23 -0.81 -13.06
N ARG A 48 -9.59 0.17 -13.89
CA ARG A 48 -8.65 0.89 -14.78
C ARG A 48 -8.06 2.14 -14.12
N ARG A 49 -7.84 2.11 -12.83
CA ARG A 49 -7.22 3.20 -12.06
C ARG A 49 -6.16 2.67 -11.10
N GLY A 50 -5.31 3.57 -10.63
CA GLY A 50 -4.34 3.24 -9.58
C GLY A 50 -5.02 2.84 -8.27
N PRO A 51 -4.37 1.99 -7.46
CA PRO A 51 -4.82 1.66 -6.12
C PRO A 51 -4.83 2.91 -5.23
N GLY A 52 -5.74 2.95 -4.28
CA GLY A 52 -5.78 3.97 -3.24
C GLY A 52 -4.60 3.86 -2.26
N ASP A 53 -4.66 4.69 -1.20
CA ASP A 53 -3.79 4.57 -0.03
C ASP A 53 -2.28 4.57 -0.34
N LEU A 54 -1.85 5.33 -1.34
CA LEU A 54 -0.45 5.50 -1.78
C LEU A 54 0.27 4.20 -2.21
N TYR A 55 -0.46 3.15 -2.60
CA TYR A 55 0.19 1.92 -3.10
C TYR A 55 1.00 2.16 -4.37
N ASN A 56 0.58 3.09 -5.24
CA ASN A 56 1.37 3.53 -6.39
C ASN A 56 2.74 4.06 -5.93
N LYS A 57 2.76 4.90 -4.90
CA LYS A 57 3.98 5.46 -4.32
C LYS A 57 4.88 4.40 -3.70
N LEU A 58 4.28 3.42 -3.01
CA LEU A 58 5.00 2.26 -2.48
C LEU A 58 5.71 1.46 -3.59
N ILE A 59 5.05 1.27 -4.73
CA ILE A 59 5.63 0.59 -5.90
C ILE A 59 6.80 1.42 -6.47
N GLU A 60 6.65 2.73 -6.60
CA GLU A 60 7.70 3.63 -7.07
C GLU A 60 8.94 3.56 -6.17
N GLU A 61 8.76 3.63 -4.85
CA GLU A 61 9.86 3.57 -3.88
C GLU A 61 10.56 2.21 -3.86
N SER A 62 9.79 1.11 -3.97
CA SER A 62 10.34 -0.24 -3.85
C SER A 62 11.01 -0.75 -5.12
N HIS A 63 10.53 -0.34 -6.30
CA HIS A 63 11.00 -0.87 -7.59
C HIS A 63 11.66 0.18 -8.48
N ASN A 64 11.67 1.45 -8.06
CA ASN A 64 12.10 2.59 -8.88
C ASN A 64 11.38 2.61 -10.26
N PHE A 65 10.12 2.24 -10.26
CA PHE A 65 9.25 2.22 -11.43
C PHE A 65 8.35 3.45 -11.40
N GLN A 66 8.35 4.23 -12.45
CA GLN A 66 7.53 5.45 -12.55
C GLN A 66 6.06 5.09 -12.77
N TYR A 67 5.41 4.60 -11.73
CA TYR A 67 4.04 4.08 -11.79
C TYR A 67 3.05 5.14 -12.25
N THR A 68 3.07 6.30 -11.61
CA THR A 68 2.13 7.40 -11.89
C THR A 68 2.31 7.92 -13.32
N LEU A 69 3.56 8.08 -13.78
CA LEU A 69 3.82 8.47 -15.16
C LEU A 69 3.27 7.45 -16.14
N ASN A 70 3.56 6.17 -15.93
CA ASN A 70 3.09 5.09 -16.81
C ASN A 70 1.55 4.94 -16.80
N TYR A 71 0.90 5.32 -15.71
CA TYR A 71 -0.56 5.39 -15.66
C TYR A 71 -1.13 6.50 -16.56
N ILE A 72 -0.46 7.64 -16.62
CA ILE A 72 -0.94 8.82 -17.37
C ILE A 72 -0.65 8.71 -18.88
N LEU A 73 0.48 8.12 -19.27
CA LEU A 73 0.95 8.08 -20.66
C LEU A 73 -0.10 7.64 -21.69
N PRO A 74 -0.88 6.56 -21.47
CA PRO A 74 -1.92 6.14 -22.42
C PRO A 74 -3.03 7.17 -22.62
N PHE A 75 -3.37 7.96 -21.60
CA PHE A 75 -4.42 8.99 -21.71
C PHE A 75 -4.00 10.18 -22.58
N VAL A 76 -2.69 10.37 -22.78
CA VAL A 76 -2.14 11.40 -23.68
C VAL A 76 -1.61 10.80 -24.98
N GLY A 77 -2.05 9.60 -25.34
CA GLY A 77 -1.68 8.92 -26.59
C GLY A 77 -0.23 8.45 -26.67
N LYS A 78 0.45 8.29 -25.53
CA LYS A 78 1.83 7.81 -25.45
C LYS A 78 1.91 6.39 -24.93
N SER A 79 2.85 5.61 -25.45
CA SER A 79 3.11 4.25 -24.93
C SER A 79 3.73 4.31 -23.54
N TYR A 80 3.42 3.30 -22.71
CA TYR A 80 4.05 3.14 -21.40
C TYR A 80 5.54 2.79 -21.56
N ILE A 81 6.34 3.20 -20.54
CA ILE A 81 7.77 2.97 -20.51
C ILE A 81 8.04 1.81 -19.55
N PHE A 82 8.38 0.65 -20.10
CA PHE A 82 8.77 -0.50 -19.32
C PHE A 82 10.28 -0.56 -19.17
N THR A 83 10.79 -0.15 -18.01
CA THR A 83 12.20 -0.36 -17.65
C THR A 83 12.31 -1.58 -16.76
N LYS A 84 12.88 -2.66 -17.28
CA LYS A 84 13.24 -3.83 -16.48
C LYS A 84 14.37 -3.43 -15.53
N ARG A 85 14.04 -3.06 -14.29
CA ARG A 85 15.06 -2.68 -13.29
C ARG A 85 15.30 -3.85 -12.33
N LYS A 86 16.59 -4.08 -12.06
CA LYS A 86 17.12 -5.15 -11.20
C LYS A 86 17.08 -4.77 -9.69
N TYR A 87 16.66 -3.54 -9.39
CA TYR A 87 16.76 -2.99 -8.04
C TYR A 87 15.44 -3.14 -7.29
N GLU A 88 15.48 -3.88 -6.21
CA GLU A 88 14.34 -4.09 -5.32
C GLU A 88 14.70 -3.62 -3.91
N LYS A 89 13.99 -2.63 -3.41
CA LYS A 89 14.02 -2.23 -2.00
C LYS A 89 12.86 -2.88 -1.27
N PHE A 90 13.05 -3.13 0.01
CA PHE A 90 12.05 -3.75 0.85
C PHE A 90 11.34 -2.68 1.67
N PHE A 91 10.09 -2.43 1.36
CA PHE A 91 9.27 -1.47 2.08
C PHE A 91 8.08 -2.14 2.75
N GLY A 92 7.72 -1.65 3.94
CA GLY A 92 6.44 -1.86 4.59
C GLY A 92 5.59 -0.60 4.49
N ARG A 93 4.28 -0.78 4.41
CA ARG A 93 3.28 0.26 4.50
C ARG A 93 2.40 0.00 5.72
N LEU A 94 2.18 1.03 6.49
CA LEU A 94 1.28 1.02 7.64
C LEU A 94 0.31 2.19 7.53
N THR A 95 -0.98 1.94 7.74
CA THR A 95 -1.95 2.98 8.02
C THR A 95 -1.92 3.27 9.51
N LEU A 96 -1.80 4.54 9.88
CA LEU A 96 -1.94 4.98 11.25
C LEU A 96 -3.40 5.29 11.51
N ASP A 97 -3.97 4.56 12.46
CA ASP A 97 -5.35 4.71 12.92
C ASP A 97 -5.47 4.39 14.40
N LYS A 98 -6.63 4.61 14.98
CA LYS A 98 -6.99 4.27 16.36
C LYS A 98 -8.43 3.78 16.43
N LEU A 99 -8.73 2.99 17.47
CA LEU A 99 -10.07 2.48 17.75
C LEU A 99 -10.89 3.41 18.68
N THR A 100 -10.36 4.60 18.99
CA THR A 100 -11.00 5.59 19.86
C THR A 100 -10.92 6.96 19.21
N LYS A 101 -12.01 7.71 19.28
CA LYS A 101 -12.05 9.12 18.81
C LYS A 101 -11.29 10.04 19.78
N GLY A 102 -10.96 11.24 19.36
CA GLY A 102 -10.34 12.28 20.16
C GLY A 102 -9.45 13.21 19.34
N ASN A 103 -8.71 14.09 20.01
CA ASN A 103 -7.75 14.96 19.35
C ASN A 103 -6.35 14.35 19.36
N ILE A 104 -5.66 14.40 18.24
CA ILE A 104 -4.29 13.89 18.11
C ILE A 104 -3.36 14.77 18.95
N PHE A 105 -2.72 14.17 19.96
CA PHE A 105 -1.73 14.85 20.80
C PHE A 105 -0.30 14.66 20.30
N SER A 106 0.07 13.41 19.97
CA SER A 106 1.39 13.14 19.41
C SER A 106 1.40 11.86 18.56
N ILE A 107 2.38 11.80 17.65
CA ILE A 107 2.75 10.60 16.90
C ILE A 107 4.22 10.33 17.19
N GLU A 108 4.51 9.21 17.85
CA GLU A 108 5.84 8.84 18.30
C GLU A 108 6.38 7.67 17.49
N PHE A 109 7.67 7.75 17.14
CA PHE A 109 8.43 6.70 16.48
C PHE A 109 9.27 5.99 17.54
N LEU A 110 8.89 4.76 17.91
CA LEU A 110 9.53 4.01 19.00
C LEU A 110 10.77 3.24 18.56
N SER A 111 11.09 3.25 17.26
CA SER A 111 12.27 2.59 16.70
C SER A 111 12.73 3.30 15.44
N SER A 112 14.01 3.13 15.11
CA SER A 112 14.59 3.65 13.88
C SER A 112 14.64 2.56 12.80
N PHE A 113 14.04 2.84 11.66
CA PHE A 113 14.23 2.07 10.43
C PHE A 113 15.31 2.74 9.57
N LYS A 114 15.77 2.05 8.53
CA LYS A 114 16.74 2.60 7.58
C LYS A 114 16.25 3.92 6.96
N ASN A 115 14.97 3.97 6.64
CA ASN A 115 14.28 5.15 6.16
C ASN A 115 12.80 5.04 6.56
N THR A 116 12.23 6.16 7.00
CA THR A 116 10.81 6.25 7.36
C THR A 116 10.23 7.51 6.72
N LYS A 117 9.11 7.36 6.03
CA LYS A 117 8.37 8.46 5.43
C LYS A 117 6.95 8.46 5.98
N LEU A 118 6.57 9.56 6.63
CA LEU A 118 5.20 9.80 7.06
C LEU A 118 4.48 10.67 6.02
N PHE A 119 3.31 10.23 5.62
CA PHE A 119 2.35 11.00 4.83
C PHE A 119 1.16 11.31 5.75
N PRO A 120 1.15 12.48 6.41
CA PRO A 120 0.10 12.83 7.33
C PRO A 120 -1.19 13.13 6.56
N LEU A 121 -2.29 12.62 7.04
CA LEU A 121 -3.66 12.99 6.62
C LEU A 121 -4.29 13.91 7.65
N LYS A 122 -3.79 13.83 8.89
CA LYS A 122 -4.13 14.71 10.00
C LYS A 122 -2.87 15.13 10.74
N VAL A 123 -2.95 16.24 11.46
CA VAL A 123 -1.85 16.79 12.25
C VAL A 123 -2.21 16.83 13.74
N VAL A 124 -1.24 17.16 14.58
CA VAL A 124 -1.46 17.37 16.01
C VAL A 124 -2.49 18.48 16.23
N GLY A 125 -3.48 18.23 17.07
CA GLY A 125 -4.63 19.09 17.33
C GLY A 125 -5.89 18.73 16.53
N ASP A 126 -5.76 18.01 15.42
CA ASP A 126 -6.93 17.61 14.63
C ASP A 126 -7.78 16.60 15.41
N GLU A 127 -9.10 16.70 15.22
CA GLU A 127 -10.04 15.67 15.65
C GLU A 127 -9.90 14.43 14.78
N PHE A 128 -9.96 13.27 15.42
CA PHE A 128 -9.88 11.98 14.81
C PHE A 128 -11.07 11.11 15.22
N PHE A 129 -11.72 10.50 14.24
CA PHE A 129 -12.75 9.49 14.44
C PHE A 129 -12.13 8.10 14.42
N GLU A 130 -12.79 7.16 15.09
CA GLU A 130 -12.29 5.77 15.19
C GLU A 130 -12.18 5.06 13.83
N ALA A 131 -11.24 4.15 13.72
CA ALA A 131 -11.12 3.30 12.55
C ALA A 131 -12.39 2.41 12.40
N PRO A 132 -12.89 2.19 11.18
CA PRO A 132 -12.26 2.48 9.90
C PRO A 132 -12.65 3.86 9.30
N GLU A 133 -13.42 4.67 9.99
CA GLU A 133 -13.98 5.92 9.46
C GLU A 133 -12.87 6.92 9.10
N ASP A 134 -11.80 6.96 9.91
CA ASP A 134 -10.74 7.94 9.75
C ASP A 134 -9.34 7.33 9.75
N LYS A 135 -8.38 8.05 9.18
CA LYS A 135 -6.96 7.70 9.11
C LYS A 135 -6.12 8.90 9.49
N ILE A 136 -5.18 8.70 10.39
CA ILE A 136 -4.24 9.75 10.84
C ILE A 136 -3.14 9.96 9.80
N GLY A 137 -2.70 8.89 9.14
CA GLY A 137 -1.67 8.98 8.14
C GLY A 137 -1.25 7.63 7.58
N ILE A 138 -0.31 7.67 6.65
CA ILE A 138 0.30 6.49 6.06
C ILE A 138 1.81 6.57 6.29
N ILE A 139 2.41 5.49 6.76
CA ILE A 139 3.86 5.39 6.96
C ILE A 139 4.43 4.36 5.99
N PHE A 140 5.56 4.71 5.38
CA PHE A 140 6.44 3.77 4.69
C PHE A 140 7.71 3.60 5.50
N VAL A 141 8.12 2.34 5.69
CA VAL A 141 9.39 1.98 6.33
C VAL A 141 10.24 1.18 5.36
N GLU A 142 11.51 1.54 5.23
CA GLU A 142 12.48 0.79 4.44
C GLU A 142 13.21 -0.23 5.34
N TYR A 143 13.09 -1.50 4.99
CA TYR A 143 13.81 -2.59 5.65
C TYR A 143 15.18 -2.82 5.01
N ARG A 144 16.13 -3.31 5.78
CA ARG A 144 17.49 -3.64 5.31
C ARG A 144 17.50 -4.79 4.30
N ASN A 145 16.58 -5.74 4.48
CA ASN A 145 16.47 -6.93 3.64
C ASN A 145 15.10 -7.62 3.77
N LYS A 146 14.87 -8.63 2.93
CA LYS A 146 13.61 -9.39 2.91
C LYS A 146 13.32 -10.14 4.22
N LYS A 147 14.35 -10.65 4.91
CA LYS A 147 14.16 -11.37 6.19
C LYS A 147 13.61 -10.43 7.27
N GLU A 148 14.17 -9.23 7.35
CA GLU A 148 13.69 -8.19 8.26
C GLU A 148 12.25 -7.79 7.91
N MET A 149 11.92 -7.56 6.65
CA MET A 149 10.55 -7.26 6.19
C MET A 149 9.56 -8.33 6.67
N ILE A 150 9.84 -9.61 6.43
CA ILE A 150 8.94 -10.70 6.82
C ILE A 150 8.77 -10.76 8.35
N LYS A 151 9.83 -10.53 9.12
CA LYS A 151 9.83 -10.59 10.58
C LYS A 151 9.10 -9.40 11.22
N ILE A 152 9.29 -8.20 10.66
CA ILE A 152 8.85 -6.93 11.27
C ILE A 152 7.45 -6.53 10.81
N THR A 153 7.09 -6.73 9.53
CA THR A 153 5.80 -6.28 9.00
C THR A 153 4.58 -6.70 9.84
N PRO A 154 4.48 -7.93 10.36
CA PRO A 154 3.34 -8.32 11.21
C PRO A 154 3.26 -7.58 12.55
N LYS A 155 4.35 -6.93 12.96
CA LYS A 155 4.48 -6.22 14.24
C LYS A 155 4.70 -4.72 14.05
N LEU A 156 4.50 -4.21 12.85
CA LEU A 156 4.89 -2.84 12.49
C LEU A 156 4.16 -1.81 13.34
N ASN A 157 2.92 -2.06 13.74
CA ASN A 157 2.14 -1.20 14.63
C ASN A 157 2.84 -0.95 15.98
N ASN A 158 3.62 -1.90 16.48
CA ASN A 158 4.29 -1.78 17.77
C ASN A 158 5.46 -0.77 17.77
N PHE A 159 5.85 -0.28 16.60
CA PHE A 159 6.95 0.68 16.46
C PHE A 159 6.47 2.14 16.34
N PHE A 160 5.15 2.34 16.45
CA PHE A 160 4.53 3.66 16.40
C PHE A 160 3.52 3.78 17.54
N ARG A 161 3.49 4.95 18.17
CA ARG A 161 2.51 5.27 19.20
C ARG A 161 1.79 6.55 18.80
N ILE A 162 0.47 6.50 18.86
CA ILE A 162 -0.38 7.66 18.67
C ILE A 162 -1.05 7.94 19.98
N ASN A 163 -0.82 9.11 20.53
CA ASN A 163 -1.47 9.59 21.74
C ASN A 163 -2.63 10.51 21.35
N ILE A 164 -3.81 10.22 21.93
CA ILE A 164 -5.05 10.95 21.68
C ILE A 164 -5.53 11.51 23.02
N ILE A 165 -6.02 12.73 23.01
CA ILE A 165 -6.77 13.33 24.12
C ILE A 165 -8.25 13.07 23.88
N ASP A 166 -8.89 12.38 24.79
CA ASP A 166 -10.32 12.14 24.80
C ASP A 166 -11.04 13.39 25.28
N ASN A 167 -11.82 14.02 24.42
CA ASN A 167 -12.55 15.24 24.73
C ASN A 167 -13.76 14.98 25.65
N GLU A 168 -14.20 13.73 25.80
CA GLU A 168 -15.35 13.39 26.66
C GLU A 168 -14.98 13.29 28.15
N LYS A 169 -13.68 13.31 28.48
CA LYS A 169 -13.19 13.30 29.86
C LYS A 169 -12.87 14.69 30.43
N LYS A 170 -13.42 15.75 29.87
CA LYS A 170 -13.41 17.04 30.55
C LYS A 170 -14.48 17.00 31.67
N ILE A 171 -13.98 16.82 32.89
CA ILE A 171 -14.72 16.97 34.16
C ILE A 171 -15.42 18.32 34.23
#